data_ea85343edbdb192cabc185fbea22a56f
#
_entry.id   ea85343edbdb192cabc185fbea22a56f
#
_cell.length_a   1.000
_cell.length_b   1.000
_cell.length_c   1.000
_cell.angle_alpha   90.00
_cell.angle_beta   90.00
_cell.angle_gamma   90.00
#
_symmetry.space_group_name_H-M   'P 1'
#
loop_
_entity.id
_entity.type
_entity.pdbx_description
1 polymer ?
#
loop_
_entity_poly.entity_id
_entity_poly.type
_entity_poly.pdbx_seq_one_letter_code
_entity_poly.pdbx_strand_id
1 'polypeptide(L)'
;MTTTTRLTSCKQRGEWAELCFMARAAAEGLLVSRPFGESRYDVGVEYQGRHARVQVKSSQHRRRDRSYCLHVRAAQRQPYHPNDIDFLAAYLIQADQWYIIPVTKLWTPKGPISALHITPQGKQQKWSPYQEAWHLLRGENSR
;
A
#
# COMPACT_ATOMS: atom_id res chain seq x y z
N MET A 1 11.02 14.04 8.25
CA MET A 1 11.08 14.74 6.96
C MET A 1 9.74 14.58 6.24
N THR A 2 9.20 15.63 5.70
CA THR A 2 7.93 15.58 4.97
C THR A 2 8.19 15.57 3.46
N THR A 3 7.40 14.78 2.74
CA THR A 3 7.47 14.72 1.28
C THR A 3 6.43 15.68 0.70
N THR A 4 6.88 16.56 -0.20
CA THR A 4 6.01 17.51 -0.89
C THR A 4 6.07 17.23 -2.39
N THR A 5 4.91 17.21 -3.03
CA THR A 5 4.85 17.04 -4.49
C THR A 5 4.21 18.27 -5.12
N ARG A 6 4.54 18.49 -6.39
CA ARG A 6 3.90 19.52 -7.23
C ARG A 6 2.80 18.96 -8.11
N LEU A 7 2.46 17.69 -7.89
CA LEU A 7 1.43 17.02 -8.68
C LEU A 7 0.05 17.46 -8.22
N THR A 8 -0.79 17.86 -9.14
CA THR A 8 -2.11 18.39 -8.84
C THR A 8 -3.24 17.42 -9.13
N SER A 9 -3.05 16.46 -10.05
CA SER A 9 -4.08 15.49 -10.38
C SER A 9 -3.92 14.21 -9.56
N CYS A 10 -5.05 13.60 -9.20
CA CYS A 10 -5.05 12.32 -8.50
C CYS A 10 -4.38 11.22 -9.32
N LYS A 11 -4.56 11.25 -10.64
CA LYS A 11 -3.94 10.28 -11.53
C LYS A 11 -2.41 10.38 -11.50
N GLN A 12 -1.89 11.59 -11.60
CA GLN A 12 -0.44 11.81 -11.56
C GLN A 12 0.15 11.40 -10.21
N ARG A 13 -0.54 11.74 -9.10
CA ARG A 13 -0.09 11.32 -7.78
C ARG A 13 -0.08 9.80 -7.63
N GLY A 14 -1.10 9.14 -8.17
CA GLY A 14 -1.17 7.68 -8.16
C GLY A 14 -0.01 7.06 -8.92
N GLU A 15 0.26 7.54 -10.14
CA GLU A 15 1.38 7.06 -10.95
C GLU A 15 2.73 7.31 -10.26
N TRP A 16 2.89 8.49 -9.67
CA TRP A 16 4.11 8.80 -8.92
C TRP A 16 4.27 7.89 -7.70
N ALA A 17 3.19 7.62 -6.97
CA ALA A 17 3.24 6.72 -5.82
C ALA A 17 3.65 5.30 -6.24
N GLU A 18 3.16 4.83 -7.39
CA GLU A 18 3.59 3.53 -7.93
C GLU A 18 5.08 3.51 -8.22
N LEU A 19 5.62 4.58 -8.81
CA LEU A 19 7.05 4.71 -9.06
C LEU A 19 7.85 4.72 -7.75
N CYS A 20 7.36 5.43 -6.74
CA CYS A 20 7.97 5.45 -5.42
C CYS A 20 8.00 4.05 -4.80
N PHE A 21 6.89 3.32 -4.93
CA PHE A 21 6.82 1.95 -4.45
C PHE A 21 7.87 1.07 -5.13
N MET A 22 7.94 1.14 -6.46
CA MET A 22 8.88 0.32 -7.23
C MET A 22 10.33 0.62 -6.84
N ALA A 23 10.67 1.90 -6.69
CA ALA A 23 12.02 2.30 -6.29
C ALA A 23 12.36 1.78 -4.89
N ARG A 24 11.44 1.91 -3.95
CA ARG A 24 11.67 1.43 -2.58
C ARG A 24 11.73 -0.09 -2.52
N ALA A 25 10.80 -0.77 -3.21
CA ALA A 25 10.79 -2.23 -3.25
C ALA A 25 12.10 -2.77 -3.86
N ALA A 26 12.59 -2.14 -4.93
CA ALA A 26 13.87 -2.51 -5.52
C ALA A 26 15.01 -2.35 -4.52
N ALA A 27 15.02 -1.27 -3.75
CA ALA A 27 16.02 -1.05 -2.71
C ALA A 27 15.96 -2.10 -1.60
N GLU A 28 14.79 -2.71 -1.39
CA GLU A 28 14.60 -3.80 -0.43
C GLU A 28 14.94 -5.17 -1.01
N GLY A 29 15.52 -5.21 -2.22
CA GLY A 29 15.97 -6.45 -2.84
C GLY A 29 14.92 -7.19 -3.64
N LEU A 30 13.78 -6.54 -3.91
CA LEU A 30 12.69 -7.15 -4.66
C LEU A 30 12.85 -6.87 -6.16
N LEU A 31 12.54 -7.85 -6.99
CA LEU A 31 12.43 -7.63 -8.43
C LEU A 31 11.03 -7.10 -8.71
N VAL A 32 10.95 -5.90 -9.27
CA VAL A 32 9.65 -5.27 -9.54
C VAL A 32 9.30 -5.36 -11.01
N SER A 33 7.99 -5.46 -11.29
CA SER A 33 7.47 -5.52 -12.64
C SER A 33 6.10 -4.86 -12.69
N ARG A 34 5.67 -4.48 -13.89
CA ARG A 34 4.32 -3.98 -14.10
C ARG A 34 3.56 -4.93 -15.02
N PRO A 35 2.27 -5.19 -14.74
CA PRO A 35 1.48 -6.01 -15.63
C PRO A 35 1.28 -5.30 -16.97
N PHE A 36 1.33 -6.06 -18.03
CA PHE A 36 1.02 -5.57 -19.37
C PHE A 36 -0.45 -5.82 -19.66
N GLY A 37 -1.16 -4.76 -20.07
CA GLY A 37 -2.60 -4.83 -20.32
C GLY A 37 -3.41 -4.49 -19.05
N GLU A 38 -4.69 -4.88 -19.07
CA GLU A 38 -5.57 -4.62 -17.94
C GLU A 38 -5.27 -5.56 -16.77
N SER A 39 -5.14 -5.01 -15.58
CA SER A 39 -4.84 -5.76 -14.38
C SER A 39 -5.49 -5.13 -13.17
N ARG A 40 -5.78 -5.96 -12.16
CA ARG A 40 -6.32 -5.50 -10.89
C ARG A 40 -5.25 -5.14 -9.88
N TYR A 41 -3.98 -5.33 -10.22
CA TYR A 41 -2.88 -4.92 -9.36
C TYR A 41 -1.94 -4.00 -10.14
N ASP A 42 -1.19 -3.18 -9.41
CA ASP A 42 -0.35 -2.14 -10.02
C ASP A 42 1.07 -2.60 -10.26
N VAL A 43 1.64 -3.38 -9.34
CA VAL A 43 3.04 -3.78 -9.37
C VAL A 43 3.16 -5.24 -8.94
N GLY A 44 3.94 -6.01 -9.69
CA GLY A 44 4.36 -7.33 -9.27
C GLY A 44 5.71 -7.26 -8.58
N VAL A 45 5.89 -8.03 -7.51
CA VAL A 45 7.19 -8.16 -6.85
C VAL A 45 7.56 -9.64 -6.80
N GLU A 46 8.87 -9.90 -6.94
CA GLU A 46 9.39 -11.25 -6.90
C GLU A 46 10.60 -11.30 -5.99
N TYR A 47 10.68 -12.34 -5.19
CA TYR A 47 11.83 -12.60 -4.33
C TYR A 47 12.04 -14.11 -4.25
N GLN A 48 13.19 -14.58 -4.71
CA GLN A 48 13.55 -16.02 -4.68
C GLN A 48 12.44 -16.94 -5.20
N GLY A 49 11.87 -16.57 -6.36
CA GLY A 49 10.82 -17.34 -7.01
C GLY A 49 9.42 -17.14 -6.46
N ARG A 50 9.25 -16.38 -5.39
CA ARG A 50 7.93 -16.00 -4.87
C ARG A 50 7.45 -14.75 -5.55
N HIS A 51 6.20 -14.76 -5.96
CA HIS A 51 5.55 -13.59 -6.56
C HIS A 51 4.48 -13.04 -5.65
N ALA A 52 4.35 -11.72 -5.61
CA ALA A 52 3.24 -11.06 -4.94
C ALA A 52 2.69 -9.96 -5.83
N ARG A 53 1.37 -9.82 -5.85
CA ARG A 53 0.65 -8.79 -6.60
C ARG A 53 0.32 -7.68 -5.62
N VAL A 54 0.73 -6.45 -5.96
CA VAL A 54 0.62 -5.32 -5.04
C VAL A 54 -0.24 -4.22 -5.66
N GLN A 55 -1.21 -3.75 -4.90
CA GLN A 55 -1.98 -2.56 -5.22
C GLN A 55 -1.41 -1.40 -4.40
N VAL A 56 -1.13 -0.28 -5.05
CA VAL A 56 -0.57 0.90 -4.40
C VAL A 56 -1.66 1.94 -4.17
N LYS A 57 -1.75 2.45 -2.96
CA LYS A 57 -2.63 3.55 -2.59
C LYS A 57 -1.83 4.59 -1.81
N SER A 58 -2.20 5.85 -1.97
CA SER A 58 -1.51 6.91 -1.27
C SER A 58 -2.50 7.89 -0.66
N SER A 59 -2.05 8.59 0.38
CA SER A 59 -2.78 9.69 0.99
C SER A 59 -1.81 10.85 1.19
N GLN A 60 -2.21 12.02 0.70
CA GLN A 60 -1.40 13.22 0.80
C GLN A 60 -1.81 14.08 2.01
N HIS A 61 -3.04 13.94 2.50
CA HIS A 61 -3.57 14.80 3.55
C HIS A 61 -3.49 14.14 4.92
N ARG A 62 -2.71 14.75 5.80
CA ARG A 62 -2.74 14.44 7.21
C ARG A 62 -3.87 15.26 7.85
N ARG A 63 -4.79 14.58 8.54
CA ARG A 63 -5.88 15.23 9.27
C ARG A 63 -5.35 15.96 10.51
N ARG A 64 -6.21 16.78 11.14
CA ARG A 64 -5.84 17.52 12.35
C ARG A 64 -5.43 16.60 13.50
N ASP A 65 -6.03 15.43 13.59
CA ASP A 65 -5.70 14.42 14.59
C ASP A 65 -4.46 13.59 14.22
N ARG A 66 -3.72 14.01 13.17
CA ARG A 66 -2.51 13.37 12.63
C ARG A 66 -2.76 12.02 11.97
N SER A 67 -4.02 11.66 11.73
CA SER A 67 -4.36 10.44 11.01
C SER A 67 -4.37 10.67 9.51
N TYR A 68 -4.24 9.58 8.78
CA TYR A 68 -4.43 9.54 7.33
C TYR A 68 -5.58 8.59 7.02
N CYS A 69 -6.37 8.94 6.02
CA CYS A 69 -7.46 8.09 5.55
C CYS A 69 -7.19 7.70 4.10
N LEU A 70 -7.24 6.39 3.84
CA LEU A 70 -7.09 5.86 2.48
C LEU A 70 -8.31 4.99 2.17
N HIS A 71 -8.94 5.27 1.03
CA HIS A 71 -10.03 4.44 0.55
C HIS A 71 -9.47 3.18 -0.09
N VAL A 72 -9.94 2.02 0.37
CA VAL A 72 -9.40 0.73 -0.05
C VAL A 72 -10.41 -0.04 -0.91
N ARG A 73 -10.85 0.62 -1.97
CA ARG A 73 -11.76 0.05 -2.96
C ARG A 73 -11.16 0.14 -4.35
N ALA A 74 -11.39 -0.89 -5.13
CA ALA A 74 -11.05 -0.92 -6.54
C ALA A 74 -12.09 -0.13 -7.35
N ALA A 75 -11.97 -0.14 -8.67
CA ALA A 75 -12.94 0.48 -9.57
C ALA A 75 -14.36 0.01 -9.24
N GLN A 76 -15.34 0.91 -9.43
CA GLN A 76 -16.76 0.65 -9.16
C GLN A 76 -17.04 0.27 -7.69
N ARG A 77 -16.19 0.73 -6.77
CA ARG A 77 -16.30 0.48 -5.34
C ARG A 77 -16.27 -0.99 -4.94
N GLN A 78 -15.70 -1.84 -5.78
CA GLN A 78 -15.53 -3.24 -5.45
C GLN A 78 -14.40 -3.42 -4.44
N PRO A 79 -14.52 -4.34 -3.47
CA PRO A 79 -13.43 -4.61 -2.54
C PRO A 79 -12.26 -5.27 -3.28
N TYR A 80 -11.05 -5.10 -2.74
CA TYR A 80 -9.90 -5.87 -3.20
C TYR A 80 -10.03 -7.30 -2.69
N HIS A 81 -9.96 -8.25 -3.59
CA HIS A 81 -10.13 -9.65 -3.30
C HIS A 81 -8.79 -10.39 -3.29
N PRO A 82 -8.61 -11.41 -2.42
CA PRO A 82 -7.38 -12.21 -2.44
C PRO A 82 -7.05 -12.86 -3.77
N ASN A 83 -8.06 -13.03 -4.65
CA ASN A 83 -7.82 -13.54 -6.00
C ASN A 83 -7.17 -12.49 -6.92
N ASP A 84 -7.27 -11.22 -6.57
CA ASP A 84 -6.80 -10.12 -7.41
C ASP A 84 -5.47 -9.55 -6.96
N ILE A 85 -5.27 -9.41 -5.65
CA ILE A 85 -4.03 -8.87 -5.07
C ILE A 85 -3.61 -9.69 -3.86
N ASP A 86 -2.35 -9.58 -3.52
CA ASP A 86 -1.80 -10.22 -2.32
C ASP A 86 -1.57 -9.20 -1.20
N PHE A 87 -1.17 -7.98 -1.58
CA PHE A 87 -0.88 -6.92 -0.62
C PHE A 87 -1.41 -5.58 -1.12
N LEU A 88 -1.80 -4.76 -0.16
CA LEU A 88 -2.00 -3.34 -0.37
C LEU A 88 -0.79 -2.61 0.18
N ALA A 89 -0.16 -1.77 -0.65
CA ALA A 89 0.92 -0.89 -0.20
C ALA A 89 0.35 0.51 -0.05
N ALA A 90 0.22 0.95 1.19
CA ALA A 90 -0.35 2.26 1.53
C ALA A 90 0.77 3.24 1.83
N TYR A 91 0.80 4.34 1.09
CA TYR A 91 1.82 5.38 1.21
C TYR A 91 1.23 6.63 1.85
N LEU A 92 1.76 7.00 3.01
CA LEU A 92 1.44 8.25 3.68
C LEU A 92 2.46 9.27 3.24
N ILE A 93 2.09 10.11 2.26
CA ILE A 93 3.04 10.94 1.53
C ILE A 93 3.77 11.92 2.46
N GLN A 94 3.05 12.67 3.28
CA GLN A 94 3.68 13.67 4.14
C GLN A 94 4.61 13.06 5.19
N ALA A 95 4.28 11.86 5.67
CA ALA A 95 5.09 11.16 6.65
C ALA A 95 6.22 10.36 6.01
N ASP A 96 6.17 10.16 4.69
CA ASP A 96 7.07 9.30 3.94
C ASP A 96 7.15 7.91 4.57
N GLN A 97 5.97 7.31 4.80
CA GLN A 97 5.83 6.02 5.46
C GLN A 97 5.01 5.07 4.60
N TRP A 98 5.48 3.84 4.49
CA TRP A 98 4.79 2.76 3.78
C TRP A 98 4.20 1.76 4.76
N TYR A 99 3.02 1.27 4.44
CA TYR A 99 2.38 0.16 5.16
C TYR A 99 2.13 -0.96 4.16
N ILE A 100 2.69 -2.12 4.42
CA ILE A 100 2.54 -3.31 3.56
C ILE A 100 1.53 -4.22 4.23
N ILE A 101 0.32 -4.24 3.71
CA ILE A 101 -0.82 -4.87 4.37
C ILE A 101 -1.30 -6.06 3.55
N PRO A 102 -1.27 -7.28 4.11
CA PRO A 102 -1.85 -8.44 3.43
C PRO A 102 -3.33 -8.20 3.12
N VAL A 103 -3.77 -8.58 1.92
CA VAL A 103 -5.16 -8.35 1.50
C VAL A 103 -6.17 -8.96 2.47
N THR A 104 -5.82 -10.09 3.11
CA THR A 104 -6.69 -10.73 4.09
C THR A 104 -7.01 -9.83 5.28
N LYS A 105 -6.13 -8.89 5.61
CA LYS A 105 -6.35 -7.94 6.71
C LYS A 105 -7.32 -6.81 6.34
N LEU A 106 -7.66 -6.69 5.06
CA LEU A 106 -8.69 -5.75 4.60
C LEU A 106 -10.10 -6.32 4.74
N TRP A 107 -10.22 -7.54 5.23
CA TRP A 107 -11.49 -8.24 5.44
C TRP A 107 -11.71 -8.50 6.91
N THR A 108 -12.94 -8.28 7.37
CA THR A 108 -13.38 -8.59 8.73
C THR A 108 -14.47 -9.66 8.67
N PRO A 109 -14.86 -10.29 9.80
CA PRO A 109 -15.99 -11.21 9.79
C PRO A 109 -17.29 -10.60 9.24
N LYS A 110 -17.39 -9.25 9.26
CA LYS A 110 -18.54 -8.53 8.72
C LYS A 110 -18.38 -8.14 7.26
N GLY A 111 -17.24 -8.45 6.63
CA GLY A 111 -16.96 -8.13 5.24
C GLY A 111 -15.73 -7.22 5.08
N PRO A 112 -15.51 -6.73 3.84
CA PRO A 112 -14.34 -5.90 3.56
C PRO A 112 -14.47 -4.51 4.19
N ILE A 113 -13.34 -3.96 4.63
CA ILE A 113 -13.29 -2.58 5.07
C ILE A 113 -13.26 -1.65 3.87
N SER A 114 -13.78 -0.43 4.02
CA SER A 114 -13.82 0.55 2.93
C SER A 114 -12.72 1.59 3.02
N ALA A 115 -12.12 1.77 4.20
CA ALA A 115 -11.06 2.76 4.40
C ALA A 115 -10.11 2.30 5.49
N LEU A 116 -8.85 2.71 5.33
CA LEU A 116 -7.82 2.59 6.35
C LEU A 116 -7.67 3.92 7.07
N HIS A 117 -7.63 3.88 8.39
CA HIS A 117 -7.31 5.04 9.21
C HIS A 117 -5.99 4.73 9.92
N ILE A 118 -4.94 5.44 9.55
CA ILE A 118 -3.60 5.19 10.05
C ILE A 118 -3.05 6.43 10.74
N THR A 119 -2.58 6.25 11.98
CA THR A 119 -1.90 7.32 12.73
C THR A 119 -0.49 6.82 13.07
N PRO A 120 0.53 7.22 12.30
CA PRO A 120 1.87 6.60 12.41
C PRO A 120 2.49 6.68 13.80
N GLN A 121 2.14 7.67 14.60
CA GLN A 121 2.70 7.87 15.94
C GLN A 121 1.62 7.86 17.01
N GLY A 122 0.47 7.28 16.70
CA GLY A 122 -0.65 7.23 17.62
C GLY A 122 -0.50 6.17 18.70
N LYS A 123 -1.30 6.30 19.75
CA LYS A 123 -1.33 5.34 20.83
C LYS A 123 -1.98 4.02 20.43
N GLN A 124 -2.96 4.07 19.53
CA GLN A 124 -3.60 2.89 18.99
C GLN A 124 -3.01 2.58 17.63
N GLN A 125 -2.30 1.47 17.56
CA GLN A 125 -1.44 1.14 16.43
C GLN A 125 -1.91 -0.15 15.76
N LYS A 126 -3.18 -0.17 15.35
CA LYS A 126 -3.74 -1.35 14.67
C LYS A 126 -2.89 -1.78 13.48
N TRP A 127 -2.38 -0.82 12.73
CA TRP A 127 -1.63 -1.09 11.50
C TRP A 127 -0.11 -1.07 11.69
N SER A 128 0.38 -0.84 12.91
CA SER A 128 1.81 -0.72 13.15
C SER A 128 2.62 -1.97 12.78
N PRO A 129 2.10 -3.20 12.87
CA PRO A 129 2.86 -4.37 12.41
C PRO A 129 3.20 -4.35 10.93
N TYR A 130 2.49 -3.53 10.16
CA TYR A 130 2.67 -3.44 8.70
C TYR A 130 3.50 -2.24 8.27
N GLN A 131 3.89 -1.38 9.22
CA GLN A 131 4.69 -0.20 8.93
C GLN A 131 6.07 -0.61 8.47
N GLU A 132 6.44 -0.16 7.25
CA GLU A 132 7.69 -0.51 6.59
C GLU A 132 7.98 -2.02 6.62
N ALA A 133 6.91 -2.81 6.48
CA ALA A 133 6.98 -4.27 6.60
C ALA A 133 7.35 -4.93 5.27
N TRP A 134 8.43 -4.48 4.65
CA TRP A 134 8.93 -4.99 3.38
C TRP A 134 9.28 -6.48 3.45
N HIS A 135 9.63 -6.95 4.64
CA HIS A 135 9.93 -8.37 4.87
C HIS A 135 8.75 -9.28 4.49
N LEU A 136 7.51 -8.79 4.60
CA LEU A 136 6.34 -9.57 4.21
C LEU A 136 6.35 -9.88 2.71
N LEU A 137 6.85 -8.96 1.89
CA LEU A 137 6.96 -9.17 0.45
C LEU A 137 8.06 -10.18 0.11
N ARG A 138 9.02 -10.40 1.01
CA ARG A 138 10.01 -11.46 0.88
C ARG A 138 9.53 -12.80 1.42
N GLY A 139 8.29 -12.86 1.93
CA GLY A 139 7.75 -14.08 2.51
C GLY A 139 8.25 -14.39 3.92
N GLU A 140 8.88 -13.40 4.57
CA GLU A 140 9.35 -13.56 5.95
C GLU A 140 8.20 -13.27 6.91
N ASN A 141 8.12 -14.04 7.98
CA ASN A 141 7.11 -13.79 9.00
C ASN A 141 7.56 -12.65 9.91
N SER A 142 6.57 -11.84 10.35
CA SER A 142 6.87 -10.84 11.36
C SER A 142 7.26 -11.53 12.67
N ARG A 143 8.23 -10.96 13.32
CA ARG A 143 8.68 -11.43 14.62
C ARG A 143 7.83 -10.84 15.73
#